data_56451902029d7d84d3336ac6f8fe850c
#
_entry.id   56451902029d7d84d3336ac6f8fe850c
#
_cell.length_a   1.000
_cell.length_b   1.000
_cell.length_c   1.000
_cell.angle_alpha   90.00
_cell.angle_beta   90.00
_cell.angle_gamma   90.00
#
_symmetry.space_group_name_H-M   'P 1'
#
loop_
_entity.id
_entity.type
_entity.pdbx_description
1 polymer ?
#
loop_
_entity_poly.entity_id
_entity_poly.type
_entity_poly.pdbx_seq_one_letter_code
_entity_poly.pdbx_strand_id
1 'polypeptide(L)'
;MKTNLKLSKVATIDIGSNAIRLLISNVFEIKGVKYHTKNSLYRVQLRLGDDSFKYGTLSEKNYGKLKSTLKSFKLILEINEIKKYLAYATSAMRNLNNGEKILMSLEKETGIKVKIISGKKESEIVAKNDISSHIGKTKNYCFIDVGGGSTEVIIYKKNTFYKSKSFKIGGVRLINGLVTDSTWNDFKIWLETNVTELKKLKIIGIGGNINKIYKISGVKYTKPLTLKKFKNTLDKLEKMSYQKKLIKLKLNPDRIDVIHPAGRIYYFLLKTLSIKEIYVPKIGLADGMVSEII
;
A
#
# COMPACT_ATOMS: atom_id res chain seq x y z
N MET A 1 -21.93 -1.23 -35.06
CA MET A 1 -21.18 0.01 -34.85
C MET A 1 -19.84 -0.32 -34.16
N LYS A 2 -18.71 -0.21 -34.85
CA LYS A 2 -17.40 -0.29 -34.22
C LYS A 2 -17.22 1.02 -33.42
N THR A 3 -17.46 0.98 -32.12
CA THR A 3 -17.07 2.06 -31.25
C THR A 3 -15.54 2.19 -31.34
N ASN A 4 -15.06 3.30 -31.89
CA ASN A 4 -13.62 3.64 -31.88
C ASN A 4 -13.17 3.87 -30.44
N LEU A 5 -12.94 2.79 -29.71
CA LEU A 5 -12.47 2.84 -28.33
C LEU A 5 -10.98 3.22 -28.38
N LYS A 6 -10.64 4.44 -27.99
CA LYS A 6 -9.23 4.87 -27.89
C LYS A 6 -8.62 4.19 -26.67
N LEU A 7 -7.86 3.14 -26.91
CA LEU A 7 -7.11 2.41 -25.90
C LEU A 7 -5.69 2.98 -25.78
N SER A 8 -5.25 3.27 -24.57
CA SER A 8 -3.86 3.66 -24.26
C SER A 8 -3.38 2.92 -23.02
N LYS A 9 -2.07 2.90 -22.80
CA LYS A 9 -1.48 2.34 -21.58
C LYS A 9 -0.78 3.43 -20.78
N VAL A 10 -0.88 3.33 -19.46
CA VAL A 10 -0.12 4.15 -18.50
C VAL A 10 0.53 3.24 -17.47
N ALA A 11 1.54 3.74 -16.78
CA ALA A 11 2.18 2.98 -15.71
C ALA A 11 2.39 3.78 -14.45
N THR A 12 2.42 3.07 -13.31
CA THR A 12 2.78 3.64 -12.02
C THR A 12 3.87 2.79 -11.36
N ILE A 13 4.88 3.45 -10.78
CA ILE A 13 5.97 2.83 -10.03
C ILE A 13 5.85 3.28 -8.58
N ASP A 14 5.61 2.33 -7.68
CA ASP A 14 5.54 2.53 -6.24
C ASP A 14 6.79 1.94 -5.58
N ILE A 15 7.67 2.80 -5.06
CA ILE A 15 8.88 2.41 -4.32
C ILE A 15 8.56 2.40 -2.82
N GLY A 16 8.12 1.25 -2.34
CA GLY A 16 7.80 1.03 -0.94
C GLY A 16 8.97 0.48 -0.11
N SER A 17 8.79 0.43 1.20
CA SER A 17 9.82 -0.04 2.15
C SER A 17 10.14 -1.53 2.07
N ASN A 18 9.20 -2.36 1.65
CA ASN A 18 9.38 -3.82 1.54
C ASN A 18 9.59 -4.29 0.09
N ALA A 19 8.91 -3.65 -0.86
CA ALA A 19 8.96 -4.04 -2.26
C ALA A 19 8.66 -2.85 -3.16
N ILE A 20 9.15 -2.93 -4.40
CA ILE A 20 8.84 -1.99 -5.47
C ILE A 20 7.82 -2.63 -6.40
N ARG A 21 6.90 -1.83 -6.93
CA ARG A 21 5.85 -2.28 -7.85
C ARG A 21 5.86 -1.43 -9.10
N LEU A 22 5.68 -2.07 -10.25
CA LEU A 22 5.30 -1.44 -11.51
C LEU A 22 3.92 -1.97 -11.88
N LEU A 23 2.93 -1.10 -11.91
CA LEU A 23 1.57 -1.40 -12.37
C LEU A 23 1.40 -0.79 -13.77
N ILE A 24 1.05 -1.60 -14.75
CA ILE A 24 0.60 -1.17 -16.07
C ILE A 24 -0.92 -1.24 -16.10
N SER A 25 -1.56 -0.19 -16.57
CA SER A 25 -3.01 -0.11 -16.71
C SER A 25 -3.41 0.25 -18.13
N ASN A 26 -4.42 -0.43 -18.65
CA ASN A 26 -5.13 0.00 -19.86
C ASN A 26 -6.06 1.16 -19.48
N VAL A 27 -6.07 2.20 -20.29
CA VAL A 27 -6.93 3.37 -20.13
C VAL A 27 -7.81 3.48 -21.37
N PHE A 28 -9.09 3.66 -21.18
CA PHE A 28 -10.06 3.84 -22.26
C PHE A 28 -11.12 4.87 -21.86
N GLU A 29 -11.69 5.51 -22.87
CA GLU A 29 -12.69 6.56 -22.67
C GLU A 29 -14.05 6.12 -23.24
N ILE A 30 -15.09 6.26 -22.44
CA ILE A 30 -16.48 6.00 -22.83
C ILE A 30 -17.30 7.25 -22.47
N LYS A 31 -17.91 7.87 -23.47
CA LYS A 31 -18.76 9.08 -23.30
C LYS A 31 -18.08 10.18 -22.50
N GLY A 32 -16.80 10.45 -22.77
CA GLY A 32 -16.02 11.50 -22.08
C GLY A 32 -15.52 11.11 -20.67
N VAL A 33 -15.86 9.93 -20.19
CA VAL A 33 -15.39 9.43 -18.88
C VAL A 33 -14.24 8.44 -19.09
N LYS A 34 -13.13 8.67 -18.41
CA LYS A 34 -11.97 7.79 -18.46
C LYS A 34 -12.08 6.67 -17.44
N TYR A 35 -11.83 5.47 -17.91
CA TYR A 35 -11.77 4.24 -17.12
C TYR A 35 -10.42 3.60 -17.24
N HIS A 36 -10.05 2.80 -16.27
CA HIS A 36 -8.84 1.99 -16.36
C HIS A 36 -9.03 0.59 -15.81
N THR A 37 -8.25 -0.35 -16.34
CA THR A 37 -8.18 -1.73 -15.85
C THR A 37 -6.72 -2.14 -15.68
N LYS A 38 -6.43 -2.96 -14.68
CA LYS A 38 -5.08 -3.50 -14.49
C LYS A 38 -4.72 -4.40 -15.68
N ASN A 39 -3.57 -4.16 -16.27
CA ASN A 39 -2.98 -5.01 -17.29
C ASN A 39 -1.96 -5.96 -16.67
N SER A 40 -0.88 -5.42 -16.10
CA SER A 40 0.21 -6.18 -15.51
C SER A 40 0.72 -5.55 -14.23
N LEU A 41 1.10 -6.38 -13.26
CA LEU A 41 1.70 -5.94 -12.00
C LEU A 41 3.00 -6.71 -11.75
N TYR A 42 4.11 -6.02 -11.81
CA TYR A 42 5.43 -6.52 -11.45
C TYR A 42 5.76 -6.10 -10.03
N ARG A 43 6.28 -7.03 -9.22
CA ARG A 43 6.67 -6.77 -7.84
C ARG A 43 8.06 -7.32 -7.58
N VAL A 44 8.98 -6.44 -7.24
CA VAL A 44 10.37 -6.77 -6.89
C VAL A 44 10.59 -6.52 -5.40
N GLN A 45 11.12 -7.53 -4.72
CA GLN A 45 11.46 -7.45 -3.30
C GLN A 45 12.83 -6.81 -3.13
N LEU A 46 12.92 -5.71 -2.38
CA LEU A 46 14.19 -5.05 -2.08
C LEU A 46 14.44 -4.81 -0.59
N ARG A 47 13.40 -4.64 0.23
CA ARG A 47 13.50 -4.33 1.65
C ARG A 47 14.33 -3.10 1.98
N LEU A 48 14.14 -2.03 1.21
CA LEU A 48 14.82 -0.75 1.43
C LEU A 48 14.64 -0.22 2.87
N GLY A 49 13.55 -0.61 3.53
CA GLY A 49 13.26 -0.22 4.90
C GLY A 49 14.23 -0.77 5.93
N ASP A 50 14.88 -1.92 5.69
CA ASP A 50 15.86 -2.46 6.63
C ASP A 50 17.07 -1.55 6.73
N ASP A 51 17.58 -1.03 5.61
CA ASP A 51 18.68 -0.07 5.59
C ASP A 51 18.23 1.30 6.12
N SER A 52 17.15 1.81 5.51
CA SER A 52 16.69 3.17 5.74
C SER A 52 16.29 3.42 7.20
N PHE A 53 15.54 2.51 7.82
CA PHE A 53 15.02 2.74 9.18
C PHE A 53 16.05 2.51 10.27
N LYS A 54 17.06 1.64 10.02
CA LYS A 54 18.14 1.39 10.98
C LYS A 54 19.29 2.38 10.87
N TYR A 55 19.70 2.69 9.63
CA TYR A 55 20.96 3.39 9.39
C TYR A 55 20.76 4.78 8.77
N GLY A 56 19.56 5.12 8.30
CA GLY A 56 19.32 6.38 7.60
C GLY A 56 20.03 6.50 6.24
N THR A 57 20.66 5.41 5.78
CA THR A 57 21.40 5.33 4.52
C THR A 57 20.97 4.10 3.74
N LEU A 58 21.32 4.03 2.47
CA LEU A 58 21.07 2.87 1.62
C LEU A 58 22.40 2.15 1.38
N SER A 59 22.45 0.83 1.62
CA SER A 59 23.62 0.02 1.32
C SER A 59 23.90 -0.04 -0.18
N GLU A 60 25.16 -0.21 -0.58
CA GLU A 60 25.54 -0.39 -2.00
C GLU A 60 24.78 -1.54 -2.65
N LYS A 61 24.58 -2.63 -1.91
CA LYS A 61 23.79 -3.79 -2.36
C LYS A 61 22.35 -3.40 -2.71
N ASN A 62 21.68 -2.65 -1.84
CA ASN A 62 20.30 -2.24 -2.08
C ASN A 62 20.20 -1.11 -3.12
N TYR A 63 21.19 -0.23 -3.17
CA TYR A 63 21.32 0.74 -4.28
C TYR A 63 21.44 0.03 -5.62
N GLY A 64 22.35 -0.93 -5.76
CA GLY A 64 22.54 -1.71 -6.99
C GLY A 64 21.29 -2.47 -7.42
N LYS A 65 20.58 -3.09 -6.45
CA LYS A 65 19.29 -3.75 -6.72
C LYS A 65 18.20 -2.77 -7.16
N LEU A 66 18.12 -1.60 -6.52
CA LEU A 66 17.16 -0.56 -6.87
C LEU A 66 17.43 -0.05 -8.30
N LYS A 67 18.69 0.23 -8.62
CA LYS A 67 19.14 0.62 -9.96
C LYS A 67 18.75 -0.42 -11.01
N SER A 68 19.10 -1.67 -10.79
CA SER A 68 18.79 -2.77 -11.73
C SER A 68 17.26 -2.94 -11.90
N THR A 69 16.48 -2.78 -10.82
CA THR A 69 15.03 -2.84 -10.89
C THR A 69 14.46 -1.71 -11.74
N LEU A 70 14.93 -0.47 -11.56
CA LEU A 70 14.47 0.67 -12.35
C LEU A 70 14.86 0.54 -13.81
N LYS A 71 16.07 0.05 -14.14
CA LYS A 71 16.49 -0.27 -15.52
C LYS A 71 15.55 -1.32 -16.14
N SER A 72 15.24 -2.39 -15.42
CA SER A 72 14.30 -3.41 -15.91
C SER A 72 12.90 -2.83 -16.13
N PHE A 73 12.44 -1.95 -15.25
CA PHE A 73 11.15 -1.28 -15.42
C PHE A 73 11.17 -0.33 -16.63
N LYS A 74 12.28 0.36 -16.89
CA LYS A 74 12.43 1.20 -18.09
C LYS A 74 12.23 0.37 -19.36
N LEU A 75 12.88 -0.80 -19.47
CA LEU A 75 12.71 -1.71 -20.60
C LEU A 75 11.26 -2.22 -20.73
N ILE A 76 10.60 -2.54 -19.62
CA ILE A 76 9.18 -2.95 -19.63
C ILE A 76 8.28 -1.81 -20.13
N LEU A 77 8.55 -0.56 -19.74
CA LEU A 77 7.81 0.60 -20.24
C LEU A 77 8.00 0.75 -21.76
N GLU A 78 9.21 0.59 -22.25
CA GLU A 78 9.55 0.67 -23.69
C GLU A 78 8.86 -0.42 -24.50
N ILE A 79 8.96 -1.70 -24.09
CA ILE A 79 8.30 -2.85 -24.74
C ILE A 79 6.79 -2.65 -24.83
N ASN A 80 6.19 -2.02 -23.80
CA ASN A 80 4.75 -1.75 -23.77
C ASN A 80 4.36 -0.41 -24.41
N GLU A 81 5.30 0.33 -24.99
CA GLU A 81 5.12 1.64 -25.63
C GLU A 81 4.47 2.68 -24.70
N ILE A 82 4.80 2.60 -23.40
CA ILE A 82 4.22 3.47 -22.37
C ILE A 82 4.94 4.83 -22.37
N LYS A 83 4.23 5.87 -22.78
CA LYS A 83 4.73 7.25 -22.83
C LYS A 83 4.47 8.03 -21.53
N LYS A 84 3.44 7.65 -20.77
CA LYS A 84 3.04 8.34 -19.54
C LYS A 84 3.17 7.41 -18.34
N TYR A 85 4.00 7.80 -17.37
CA TYR A 85 4.12 7.09 -16.11
C TYR A 85 4.29 8.06 -14.94
N LEU A 86 3.96 7.60 -13.72
CA LEU A 86 4.33 8.24 -12.45
C LEU A 86 5.17 7.26 -11.64
N ALA A 87 6.22 7.78 -11.01
CA ALA A 87 7.03 7.01 -10.08
C ALA A 87 7.15 7.75 -8.75
N TYR A 88 6.67 7.13 -7.69
CA TYR A 88 6.70 7.70 -6.34
C TYR A 88 7.44 6.78 -5.38
N ALA A 89 8.22 7.41 -4.50
CA ALA A 89 8.90 6.76 -3.39
C ALA A 89 8.30 7.23 -2.06
N THR A 90 8.14 6.29 -1.13
CA THR A 90 7.41 6.52 0.12
C THR A 90 8.31 6.42 1.36
N SER A 91 7.86 5.86 2.43
CA SER A 91 8.44 5.91 3.77
C SER A 91 9.93 5.55 3.84
N ALA A 92 10.42 4.53 3.11
CA ALA A 92 11.84 4.20 3.15
C ALA A 92 12.71 5.33 2.57
N MET A 93 12.36 5.83 1.39
CA MET A 93 13.15 6.91 0.76
C MET A 93 13.02 8.22 1.53
N ARG A 94 11.84 8.53 2.11
CA ARG A 94 11.65 9.70 3.00
C ARG A 94 12.55 9.68 4.23
N ASN A 95 12.91 8.50 4.72
CA ASN A 95 13.70 8.36 5.95
C ASN A 95 15.21 8.40 5.70
N LEU A 96 15.66 8.31 4.45
CA LEU A 96 17.07 8.41 4.11
C LEU A 96 17.57 9.86 4.26
N ASN A 97 18.77 10.03 4.82
CA ASN A 97 19.42 11.34 4.97
C ASN A 97 19.70 12.02 3.63
N ASN A 98 19.88 11.23 2.56
CA ASN A 98 20.24 11.69 1.22
C ASN A 98 19.30 11.13 0.13
N GLY A 99 18.05 10.83 0.46
CA GLY A 99 17.10 10.16 -0.43
C GLY A 99 16.93 10.85 -1.79
N GLU A 100 16.81 12.18 -1.81
CA GLU A 100 16.71 12.97 -3.05
C GLU A 100 17.97 12.84 -3.93
N LYS A 101 19.17 12.91 -3.33
CA LYS A 101 20.44 12.74 -4.08
C LYS A 101 20.54 11.35 -4.70
N ILE A 102 20.11 10.31 -3.97
CA ILE A 102 20.05 8.93 -4.47
C ILE A 102 19.11 8.87 -5.69
N LEU A 103 17.89 9.46 -5.60
CA LEU A 103 16.95 9.45 -6.71
C LEU A 103 17.45 10.22 -7.92
N MET A 104 18.13 11.34 -7.74
CA MET A 104 18.76 12.10 -8.83
C MET A 104 19.85 11.27 -9.55
N SER A 105 20.69 10.53 -8.81
CA SER A 105 21.66 9.62 -9.40
C SER A 105 20.99 8.49 -10.17
N LEU A 106 19.96 7.87 -9.59
CA LEU A 106 19.20 6.81 -10.24
C LEU A 106 18.49 7.30 -11.50
N GLU A 107 17.95 8.51 -11.52
CA GLU A 107 17.34 9.11 -12.72
C GLU A 107 18.36 9.20 -13.87
N LYS A 108 19.58 9.71 -13.59
CA LYS A 108 20.67 9.78 -14.59
C LYS A 108 21.07 8.40 -15.11
N GLU A 109 21.10 7.38 -14.25
CA GLU A 109 21.57 6.04 -14.59
C GLU A 109 20.50 5.15 -15.22
N THR A 110 19.21 5.44 -15.02
CA THR A 110 18.11 4.56 -15.44
C THR A 110 17.09 5.22 -16.35
N GLY A 111 17.09 6.54 -16.44
CA GLY A 111 16.08 7.32 -17.18
C GLY A 111 14.70 7.32 -16.52
N ILE A 112 14.57 6.83 -15.28
CA ILE A 112 13.30 6.83 -14.52
C ILE A 112 13.31 7.93 -13.48
N LYS A 113 12.46 8.94 -13.69
CA LYS A 113 12.27 10.04 -12.74
C LYS A 113 11.34 9.62 -11.62
N VAL A 114 11.86 9.61 -10.39
CA VAL A 114 11.11 9.25 -9.18
C VAL A 114 10.99 10.47 -8.26
N LYS A 115 9.81 10.67 -7.64
CA LYS A 115 9.60 11.72 -6.63
C LYS A 115 9.33 11.10 -5.26
N ILE A 116 9.93 11.64 -4.21
CA ILE A 116 9.55 11.31 -2.84
C ILE A 116 8.25 12.05 -2.51
N ILE A 117 7.25 11.32 -2.01
CA ILE A 117 5.97 11.91 -1.60
C ILE A 117 5.81 11.87 -0.08
N SER A 118 5.16 12.90 0.47
CA SER A 118 4.79 12.93 1.89
C SER A 118 3.72 11.89 2.22
N GLY A 119 3.58 11.51 3.50
CA GLY A 119 2.48 10.64 3.94
C GLY A 119 1.10 11.24 3.69
N LYS A 120 0.97 12.57 3.72
CA LYS A 120 -0.27 13.28 3.33
C LYS A 120 -0.59 13.04 1.86
N LYS A 121 0.39 13.24 0.96
CA LYS A 121 0.20 13.00 -0.48
C LYS A 121 -0.09 11.53 -0.78
N GLU A 122 0.57 10.60 -0.09
CA GLU A 122 0.30 9.17 -0.16
C GLU A 122 -1.16 8.87 0.18
N SER A 123 -1.67 9.46 1.28
CA SER A 123 -3.07 9.36 1.69
C SER A 123 -4.05 9.92 0.65
N GLU A 124 -3.76 11.08 0.07
CA GLU A 124 -4.59 11.70 -0.98
C GLU A 124 -4.70 10.81 -2.22
N ILE A 125 -3.60 10.17 -2.63
CA ILE A 125 -3.57 9.26 -3.78
C ILE A 125 -4.38 7.99 -3.49
N VAL A 126 -4.18 7.39 -2.32
CA VAL A 126 -4.93 6.19 -1.90
C VAL A 126 -6.43 6.46 -1.91
N ALA A 127 -6.83 7.64 -1.49
CA ALA A 127 -8.24 8.04 -1.43
C ALA A 127 -8.92 8.23 -2.80
N LYS A 128 -8.17 8.34 -3.89
CA LYS A 128 -8.70 8.40 -5.27
C LYS A 128 -9.20 7.07 -5.81
N ASN A 129 -8.96 5.97 -5.09
CA ASN A 129 -9.45 4.65 -5.50
C ASN A 129 -10.98 4.58 -5.42
N ASP A 130 -11.62 4.01 -6.43
CA ASP A 130 -13.05 3.73 -6.38
C ASP A 130 -13.35 2.57 -5.42
N ILE A 131 -14.17 2.83 -4.43
CA ILE A 131 -14.62 1.87 -3.41
C ILE A 131 -16.14 1.75 -3.33
N SER A 132 -16.86 2.38 -4.24
CA SER A 132 -18.32 2.46 -4.24
C SER A 132 -19.02 1.11 -4.03
N SER A 133 -18.51 0.07 -4.69
CA SER A 133 -19.01 -1.30 -4.57
C SER A 133 -18.83 -1.92 -3.17
N HIS A 134 -17.94 -1.37 -2.32
CA HIS A 134 -17.63 -1.90 -0.99
C HIS A 134 -18.29 -1.11 0.13
N ILE A 135 -18.49 0.20 -0.05
CA ILE A 135 -19.07 1.06 0.99
C ILE A 135 -20.60 1.09 0.96
N GLY A 136 -21.21 0.80 -0.19
CA GLY A 136 -22.67 0.87 -0.38
C GLY A 136 -23.19 2.29 -0.09
N LYS A 137 -24.26 2.39 0.70
CA LYS A 137 -24.90 3.68 1.06
C LYS A 137 -24.23 4.41 2.24
N THR A 138 -23.14 3.86 2.83
CA THR A 138 -22.47 4.55 3.94
C THR A 138 -21.76 5.81 3.44
N LYS A 139 -21.80 6.85 4.27
CA LYS A 139 -21.16 8.15 3.99
C LYS A 139 -19.91 8.38 4.85
N ASN A 140 -19.69 7.53 5.87
CA ASN A 140 -18.54 7.61 6.75
C ASN A 140 -17.66 6.38 6.55
N TYR A 141 -16.42 6.56 6.16
CA TYR A 141 -15.46 5.47 5.97
C TYR A 141 -14.04 5.92 6.27
N CYS A 142 -13.22 4.96 6.61
CA CYS A 142 -11.84 5.20 6.94
C CYS A 142 -10.95 4.20 6.19
N PHE A 143 -10.05 4.70 5.37
CA PHE A 143 -8.99 3.90 4.77
C PHE A 143 -7.85 3.69 5.75
N ILE A 144 -7.33 2.48 5.76
CA ILE A 144 -6.13 2.10 6.49
C ILE A 144 -5.18 1.44 5.50
N ASP A 145 -4.04 2.06 5.24
CA ASP A 145 -2.95 1.46 4.46
C ASP A 145 -1.77 1.16 5.39
N VAL A 146 -1.46 -0.10 5.56
CA VAL A 146 -0.31 -0.54 6.37
C VAL A 146 0.82 -0.95 5.45
N GLY A 147 1.79 -0.05 5.33
CA GLY A 147 3.02 -0.27 4.62
C GLY A 147 4.10 -0.98 5.44
N GLY A 148 5.31 -1.01 4.90
CA GLY A 148 6.48 -1.51 5.64
C GLY A 148 6.98 -0.52 6.69
N GLY A 149 6.92 0.78 6.41
CA GLY A 149 7.48 1.83 7.27
C GLY A 149 6.46 2.74 7.93
N SER A 150 5.25 2.82 7.40
CA SER A 150 4.21 3.70 7.92
C SER A 150 2.83 3.06 7.81
N THR A 151 1.89 3.67 8.51
CA THR A 151 0.46 3.39 8.42
C THR A 151 -0.27 4.70 8.17
N GLU A 152 -0.96 4.78 7.05
CA GLU A 152 -1.79 5.90 6.66
C GLU A 152 -3.23 5.64 7.09
N VAL A 153 -3.82 6.61 7.80
CA VAL A 153 -5.24 6.62 8.20
C VAL A 153 -5.91 7.80 7.54
N ILE A 154 -6.99 7.54 6.77
CA ILE A 154 -7.68 8.57 6.00
C ILE A 154 -9.17 8.47 6.28
N ILE A 155 -9.75 9.54 6.80
CA ILE A 155 -11.14 9.59 7.24
C ILE A 155 -11.98 10.41 6.27
N TYR A 156 -13.10 9.83 5.87
CA TYR A 156 -14.17 10.50 5.14
C TYR A 156 -15.43 10.58 6.00
N LYS A 157 -15.98 11.78 6.10
CA LYS A 157 -17.24 12.08 6.76
C LYS A 157 -18.23 12.65 5.74
N LYS A 158 -19.41 12.05 5.63
CA LYS A 158 -20.42 12.44 4.62
C LYS A 158 -19.87 12.45 3.18
N ASN A 159 -19.05 11.48 2.83
CA ASN A 159 -18.35 11.34 1.53
C ASN A 159 -17.32 12.46 1.23
N THR A 160 -17.00 13.31 2.18
CA THR A 160 -16.01 14.37 2.04
C THR A 160 -14.77 14.01 2.84
N PHE A 161 -13.59 14.28 2.29
CA PHE A 161 -12.33 14.16 3.04
C PHE A 161 -12.44 14.97 4.34
N TYR A 162 -12.16 14.33 5.46
CA TYR A 162 -12.21 14.98 6.76
C TYR A 162 -10.81 15.18 7.35
N LYS A 163 -10.03 14.11 7.45
CA LYS A 163 -8.70 14.15 8.06
C LYS A 163 -7.85 12.96 7.64
N SER A 164 -6.54 13.14 7.63
CA SER A 164 -5.60 12.02 7.48
C SER A 164 -4.37 12.23 8.36
N LYS A 165 -3.73 11.12 8.72
CA LYS A 165 -2.44 11.13 9.41
C LYS A 165 -1.63 9.88 9.01
N SER A 166 -0.33 10.06 8.84
CA SER A 166 0.64 8.98 8.66
C SER A 166 1.39 8.77 9.97
N PHE A 167 1.46 7.52 10.41
CA PHE A 167 2.15 7.11 11.62
C PHE A 167 3.40 6.30 11.26
N LYS A 168 4.50 6.48 11.99
CA LYS A 168 5.73 5.69 11.82
C LYS A 168 5.58 4.26 12.39
N ILE A 169 4.47 3.59 12.05
CA ILE A 169 4.14 2.21 12.40
C ILE A 169 3.97 1.43 11.11
N GLY A 170 4.78 0.41 10.88
CA GLY A 170 4.72 -0.42 9.68
C GLY A 170 5.32 -1.79 9.91
N GLY A 171 5.03 -2.75 9.03
CA GLY A 171 5.45 -4.14 9.21
C GLY A 171 6.96 -4.31 9.34
N VAL A 172 7.76 -3.59 8.55
CA VAL A 172 9.24 -3.63 8.60
C VAL A 172 9.76 -2.92 9.85
N ARG A 173 9.16 -1.79 10.25
CA ARG A 173 9.55 -1.13 11.51
C ARG A 173 9.30 -2.02 12.73
N LEU A 174 8.16 -2.74 12.74
CA LEU A 174 7.83 -3.63 13.86
C LEU A 174 8.81 -4.79 13.99
N ILE A 175 9.16 -5.48 12.91
CA ILE A 175 10.14 -6.58 12.98
C ILE A 175 11.55 -6.11 13.36
N ASN A 176 11.86 -4.84 13.12
CA ASN A 176 13.14 -4.24 13.49
C ASN A 176 13.12 -3.58 14.89
N GLY A 177 12.02 -3.71 15.66
CA GLY A 177 11.92 -3.13 17.00
C GLY A 177 11.91 -1.58 17.03
N LEU A 178 11.54 -0.93 15.93
CA LEU A 178 11.62 0.54 15.76
C LEU A 178 10.29 1.26 15.99
N VAL A 179 9.36 0.62 16.68
CA VAL A 179 8.08 1.23 17.07
C VAL A 179 7.98 1.24 18.59
N THR A 180 7.97 2.42 19.17
CA THR A 180 7.91 2.62 20.62
C THR A 180 6.48 2.58 21.16
N ASP A 181 6.32 2.37 22.46
CA ASP A 181 5.02 2.45 23.14
C ASP A 181 4.39 3.83 23.01
N SER A 182 5.21 4.89 23.03
CA SER A 182 4.74 6.26 22.75
C SER A 182 4.10 6.37 21.37
N THR A 183 4.71 5.77 20.34
CA THR A 183 4.15 5.77 18.97
C THR A 183 2.81 5.04 18.91
N TRP A 184 2.67 3.93 19.63
CA TRP A 184 1.39 3.20 19.75
C TRP A 184 0.34 4.00 20.49
N ASN A 185 0.74 4.69 21.57
CA ASN A 185 -0.17 5.53 22.35
C ASN A 185 -0.65 6.73 21.52
N ASP A 186 0.23 7.41 20.78
CA ASP A 186 -0.13 8.49 19.86
C ASP A 186 -1.11 8.01 18.78
N PHE A 187 -0.90 6.80 18.27
CA PHE A 187 -1.80 6.19 17.28
C PHE A 187 -3.19 5.95 17.91
N LYS A 188 -3.23 5.36 19.11
CA LYS A 188 -4.46 5.09 19.85
C LYS A 188 -5.25 6.37 20.11
N ILE A 189 -4.62 7.37 20.75
CA ILE A 189 -5.24 8.65 21.08
C ILE A 189 -5.81 9.32 19.83
N TRP A 190 -5.04 9.34 18.74
CA TRP A 190 -5.50 9.96 17.51
C TRP A 190 -6.71 9.25 16.91
N LEU A 191 -6.76 7.92 16.95
CA LEU A 191 -7.92 7.13 16.50
C LEU A 191 -9.15 7.43 17.36
N GLU A 192 -9.01 7.39 18.68
CA GLU A 192 -10.11 7.65 19.63
C GLU A 192 -10.66 9.06 19.44
N THR A 193 -9.80 10.07 19.30
CA THR A 193 -10.20 11.46 19.13
C THR A 193 -10.91 11.75 17.80
N ASN A 194 -10.50 11.09 16.69
CA ASN A 194 -10.96 11.50 15.37
C ASN A 194 -11.95 10.54 14.71
N VAL A 195 -12.08 9.30 15.21
CA VAL A 195 -12.82 8.24 14.52
C VAL A 195 -14.01 7.72 15.34
N THR A 196 -13.91 7.66 16.67
CA THR A 196 -14.90 6.99 17.54
C THR A 196 -16.32 7.56 17.43
N GLU A 197 -16.46 8.87 17.23
CA GLU A 197 -17.77 9.53 17.10
C GLU A 197 -18.48 9.29 15.76
N LEU A 198 -17.83 8.66 14.78
CA LEU A 198 -18.39 8.49 13.46
C LEU A 198 -19.37 7.32 13.40
N LYS A 199 -20.67 7.62 13.45
CA LYS A 199 -21.75 6.62 13.34
C LYS A 199 -21.68 5.89 11.99
N LYS A 200 -21.95 4.57 11.99
CA LYS A 200 -21.98 3.70 10.79
C LYS A 200 -20.68 3.74 9.98
N LEU A 201 -19.54 3.89 10.67
CA LEU A 201 -18.22 3.91 10.02
C LEU A 201 -17.88 2.56 9.41
N LYS A 202 -17.39 2.56 8.17
CA LYS A 202 -16.77 1.39 7.53
C LYS A 202 -15.26 1.53 7.50
N ILE A 203 -14.54 0.49 7.90
CA ILE A 203 -13.08 0.42 7.78
C ILE A 203 -12.72 -0.30 6.49
N ILE A 204 -11.81 0.29 5.73
CA ILE A 204 -11.32 -0.20 4.45
C ILE A 204 -9.83 -0.43 4.58
N GLY A 205 -9.44 -1.70 4.58
CA GLY A 205 -8.03 -2.11 4.62
C GLY A 205 -7.42 -2.18 3.24
N ILE A 206 -6.28 -1.53 3.07
CA ILE A 206 -5.56 -1.41 1.81
C ILE A 206 -4.15 -1.97 1.94
N GLY A 207 -3.54 -2.32 0.84
CA GLY A 207 -2.17 -2.78 0.79
C GLY A 207 -1.99 -4.29 0.71
N GLY A 208 -0.75 -4.69 0.42
CA GLY A 208 -0.45 -6.07 0.06
C GLY A 208 -0.58 -7.08 1.19
N ASN A 209 -0.39 -6.66 2.45
CA ASN A 209 -0.46 -7.56 3.60
C ASN A 209 -1.91 -7.90 3.95
N ILE A 210 -2.79 -6.90 4.04
CA ILE A 210 -4.20 -7.13 4.32
C ILE A 210 -4.88 -7.94 3.21
N ASN A 211 -4.54 -7.68 1.94
CA ASN A 211 -5.01 -8.46 0.80
C ASN A 211 -4.63 -9.95 0.93
N LYS A 212 -3.43 -10.24 1.41
CA LYS A 212 -2.98 -11.62 1.61
C LYS A 212 -3.62 -12.27 2.84
N ILE A 213 -3.76 -11.54 3.95
CA ILE A 213 -4.50 -11.99 5.15
C ILE A 213 -5.95 -12.32 4.78
N TYR A 214 -6.60 -11.44 4.03
CA TYR A 214 -7.95 -11.65 3.54
C TYR A 214 -8.06 -12.93 2.70
N LYS A 215 -7.13 -13.16 1.76
CA LYS A 215 -7.08 -14.40 0.97
C LYS A 215 -6.89 -15.65 1.87
N ILE A 216 -6.01 -15.59 2.87
CA ILE A 216 -5.73 -16.70 3.80
C ILE A 216 -6.94 -16.99 4.69
N SER A 217 -7.74 -16.00 5.04
CA SER A 217 -8.95 -16.16 5.84
C SER A 217 -10.03 -17.00 5.16
N GLY A 218 -9.99 -17.15 3.83
CA GLY A 218 -10.99 -17.89 3.06
C GLY A 218 -12.34 -17.18 2.96
N VAL A 219 -12.42 -15.90 3.30
CA VAL A 219 -13.65 -15.11 3.13
C VAL A 219 -13.90 -14.82 1.65
N LYS A 220 -15.16 -14.96 1.19
CA LYS A 220 -15.55 -14.65 -0.18
C LYS A 220 -15.31 -13.16 -0.48
N TYR A 221 -14.74 -12.88 -1.64
CA TYR A 221 -14.19 -11.56 -2.03
C TYR A 221 -15.14 -10.36 -1.75
N THR A 222 -16.42 -10.52 -1.93
CA THR A 222 -17.40 -9.44 -1.74
C THR A 222 -17.85 -9.22 -0.30
N LYS A 223 -17.43 -10.08 0.64
CA LYS A 223 -17.83 -10.01 2.05
C LYS A 223 -16.75 -9.34 2.90
N PRO A 224 -17.12 -8.58 3.94
CA PRO A 224 -16.14 -8.05 4.88
C PRO A 224 -15.48 -9.17 5.69
N LEU A 225 -14.27 -8.93 6.14
CA LEU A 225 -13.55 -9.80 7.06
C LEU A 225 -13.93 -9.43 8.49
N THR A 226 -14.64 -10.31 9.19
CA THR A 226 -15.04 -10.06 10.59
C THR A 226 -13.83 -10.08 11.52
N LEU A 227 -13.89 -9.31 12.61
CA LEU A 227 -12.83 -9.24 13.62
C LEU A 227 -12.47 -10.63 14.19
N LYS A 228 -13.48 -11.49 14.45
CA LYS A 228 -13.26 -12.87 14.89
C LYS A 228 -12.46 -13.68 13.88
N LYS A 229 -12.85 -13.63 12.59
CA LYS A 229 -12.17 -14.36 11.53
C LYS A 229 -10.77 -13.80 11.27
N PHE A 230 -10.61 -12.48 11.39
CA PHE A 230 -9.32 -11.80 11.29
C PHE A 230 -8.37 -12.27 12.40
N LYS A 231 -8.82 -12.24 13.67
CA LYS A 231 -8.04 -12.75 14.80
C LYS A 231 -7.61 -14.20 14.59
N ASN A 232 -8.55 -15.08 14.27
CA ASN A 232 -8.25 -16.49 14.02
C ASN A 232 -7.22 -16.69 12.89
N THR A 233 -7.24 -15.82 11.88
CA THR A 233 -6.25 -15.83 10.78
C THR A 233 -4.89 -15.39 11.26
N LEU A 234 -4.80 -14.38 12.12
CA LEU A 234 -3.54 -13.95 12.73
C LEU A 234 -2.97 -15.02 13.66
N ASP A 235 -3.78 -15.61 14.53
CA ASP A 235 -3.36 -16.67 15.45
C ASP A 235 -2.82 -17.90 14.67
N LYS A 236 -3.48 -18.22 13.55
CA LYS A 236 -2.98 -19.26 12.64
C LYS A 236 -1.64 -18.89 12.03
N LEU A 237 -1.48 -17.66 11.56
CA LEU A 237 -0.21 -17.18 11.00
C LEU A 237 0.92 -17.17 12.03
N GLU A 238 0.64 -16.81 13.26
CA GLU A 238 1.60 -16.80 14.35
C GLU A 238 2.12 -18.21 14.66
N LYS A 239 1.21 -19.19 14.82
CA LYS A 239 1.54 -20.58 15.17
C LYS A 239 2.20 -21.37 14.03
N MET A 240 2.12 -20.90 12.79
CA MET A 240 2.70 -21.61 11.65
C MET A 240 4.21 -21.39 11.55
N SER A 241 4.98 -22.48 11.35
CA SER A 241 6.41 -22.40 11.03
C SER A 241 6.65 -21.68 9.69
N TYR A 242 7.87 -21.19 9.49
CA TYR A 242 8.30 -20.56 8.24
C TYR A 242 8.02 -21.44 7.02
N GLN A 243 8.42 -22.71 7.08
CA GLN A 243 8.22 -23.68 5.99
C GLN A 243 6.73 -23.91 5.68
N LYS A 244 5.88 -24.02 6.72
CA LYS A 244 4.42 -24.15 6.52
C LYS A 244 3.83 -22.93 5.85
N LYS A 245 4.30 -21.71 6.21
CA LYS A 245 3.86 -20.46 5.56
C LYS A 245 4.27 -20.43 4.08
N LEU A 246 5.51 -20.85 3.77
CA LEU A 246 6.03 -20.92 2.41
C LEU A 246 5.24 -21.92 1.55
N ILE A 247 5.12 -23.17 2.00
CA ILE A 247 4.58 -24.28 1.22
C ILE A 247 3.04 -24.23 1.18
N LYS A 248 2.37 -24.16 2.35
CA LYS A 248 0.89 -24.26 2.42
C LYS A 248 0.18 -22.96 2.06
N LEU A 249 0.74 -21.81 2.45
CA LEU A 249 0.13 -20.50 2.16
C LEU A 249 0.71 -19.84 0.92
N LYS A 250 1.75 -20.42 0.33
CA LYS A 250 2.48 -19.88 -0.82
C LYS A 250 2.83 -18.40 -0.61
N LEU A 251 3.36 -18.10 0.59
CA LEU A 251 3.86 -16.78 0.92
C LEU A 251 5.27 -16.60 0.37
N ASN A 252 5.53 -15.47 -0.26
CA ASN A 252 6.90 -15.11 -0.63
C ASN A 252 7.75 -14.91 0.63
N PRO A 253 9.04 -15.28 0.63
CA PRO A 253 9.94 -15.13 1.78
C PRO A 253 9.89 -13.76 2.46
N ASP A 254 9.86 -12.69 1.66
CA ASP A 254 9.79 -11.30 2.13
C ASP A 254 8.46 -10.90 2.80
N ARG A 255 7.47 -11.76 2.72
CA ARG A 255 6.15 -11.52 3.31
C ARG A 255 5.92 -12.34 4.56
N ILE A 256 6.65 -13.44 4.72
CA ILE A 256 6.43 -14.38 5.82
C ILE A 256 6.62 -13.71 7.19
N ASP A 257 7.60 -12.85 7.34
CA ASP A 257 7.92 -12.15 8.58
C ASP A 257 7.11 -10.86 8.79
N VAL A 258 6.76 -10.15 7.72
CA VAL A 258 6.02 -8.87 7.83
C VAL A 258 4.49 -9.03 7.87
N ILE A 259 3.93 -10.16 7.43
CA ILE A 259 2.48 -10.30 7.29
C ILE A 259 1.76 -10.29 8.64
N HIS A 260 2.29 -11.00 9.65
CA HIS A 260 1.71 -11.04 10.99
C HIS A 260 1.87 -9.68 11.71
N PRO A 261 3.07 -9.05 11.76
CA PRO A 261 3.23 -7.69 12.29
C PRO A 261 2.30 -6.66 11.64
N ALA A 262 2.19 -6.66 10.31
CA ALA A 262 1.25 -5.77 9.61
C ALA A 262 -0.21 -6.05 10.01
N GLY A 263 -0.58 -7.32 10.15
CA GLY A 263 -1.91 -7.72 10.62
C GLY A 263 -2.20 -7.24 12.04
N ARG A 264 -1.21 -7.26 12.94
CA ARG A 264 -1.35 -6.73 14.31
C ARG A 264 -1.73 -5.23 14.32
N ILE A 265 -1.22 -4.44 13.37
CA ILE A 265 -1.57 -3.01 13.28
C ILE A 265 -3.06 -2.85 12.95
N TYR A 266 -3.59 -3.58 11.95
CA TYR A 266 -5.01 -3.58 11.64
C TYR A 266 -5.86 -4.07 12.83
N TYR A 267 -5.43 -5.15 13.48
CA TYR A 267 -6.15 -5.71 14.62
C TYR A 267 -6.20 -4.74 15.79
N PHE A 268 -5.10 -4.07 16.10
CA PHE A 268 -5.02 -3.03 17.11
C PHE A 268 -6.04 -1.92 16.84
N LEU A 269 -6.05 -1.39 15.62
CA LEU A 269 -6.99 -0.35 15.21
C LEU A 269 -8.46 -0.80 15.35
N LEU A 270 -8.79 -1.98 14.83
CA LEU A 270 -10.15 -2.51 14.90
C LEU A 270 -10.60 -2.70 16.36
N LYS A 271 -9.72 -3.13 17.25
CA LYS A 271 -9.99 -3.27 18.69
C LYS A 271 -10.18 -1.91 19.36
N THR A 272 -9.27 -0.96 19.10
CA THR A 272 -9.36 0.40 19.66
C THR A 272 -10.68 1.07 19.30
N LEU A 273 -11.14 0.91 18.06
CA LEU A 273 -12.38 1.51 17.57
C LEU A 273 -13.63 0.65 17.81
N SER A 274 -13.52 -0.51 18.46
CA SER A 274 -14.61 -1.48 18.64
C SER A 274 -15.31 -1.87 17.33
N ILE A 275 -14.57 -1.91 16.23
CA ILE A 275 -15.08 -2.24 14.90
C ILE A 275 -15.11 -3.75 14.70
N LYS A 276 -16.23 -4.27 14.22
CA LYS A 276 -16.49 -5.72 14.10
C LYS A 276 -16.03 -6.32 12.76
N GLU A 277 -15.75 -5.49 11.75
CA GLU A 277 -15.42 -5.96 10.40
C GLU A 277 -14.58 -4.95 9.60
N ILE A 278 -13.81 -5.45 8.62
CA ILE A 278 -12.99 -4.65 7.70
C ILE A 278 -13.26 -5.08 6.26
N TYR A 279 -13.42 -4.12 5.37
CA TYR A 279 -13.55 -4.33 3.93
C TYR A 279 -12.18 -4.30 3.26
N VAL A 280 -11.95 -5.18 2.28
CA VAL A 280 -10.64 -5.32 1.63
C VAL A 280 -10.83 -5.34 0.10
N PRO A 281 -10.84 -4.19 -0.56
CA PRO A 281 -11.15 -4.05 -2.00
C PRO A 281 -10.01 -4.44 -2.95
N LYS A 282 -8.86 -4.89 -2.46
CA LYS A 282 -7.66 -5.25 -3.25
C LYS A 282 -7.09 -4.12 -4.11
N ILE A 283 -7.16 -2.92 -3.60
CA ILE A 283 -6.55 -1.72 -4.17
C ILE A 283 -5.35 -1.27 -3.35
N GLY A 284 -4.57 -0.33 -3.85
CA GLY A 284 -3.41 0.22 -3.17
C GLY A 284 -2.95 1.56 -3.74
N LEU A 285 -1.80 2.03 -3.30
CA LEU A 285 -1.20 3.29 -3.75
C LEU A 285 -1.02 3.33 -5.28
N ALA A 286 -0.47 2.26 -5.87
CA ALA A 286 -0.24 2.20 -7.31
C ALA A 286 -1.52 2.36 -8.14
N ASP A 287 -2.66 1.86 -7.63
CA ASP A 287 -3.97 2.02 -8.26
C ASP A 287 -4.43 3.48 -8.23
N GLY A 288 -4.33 4.13 -7.07
CA GLY A 288 -4.68 5.54 -6.91
C GLY A 288 -3.79 6.48 -7.75
N MET A 289 -2.51 6.10 -7.96
CA MET A 289 -1.60 6.85 -8.84
C MET A 289 -2.08 6.85 -10.31
N VAL A 290 -2.75 5.79 -10.78
CA VAL A 290 -3.32 5.77 -12.14
C VAL A 290 -4.31 6.91 -12.31
N SER A 291 -5.14 7.17 -11.32
CA SER A 291 -6.11 8.29 -11.33
C SER A 291 -5.47 9.69 -11.34
N GLU A 292 -4.17 9.80 -11.10
CA GLU A 292 -3.42 11.06 -11.27
C GLU A 292 -2.89 11.27 -12.69
N ILE A 293 -2.80 10.19 -13.49
CA ILE A 293 -2.30 10.24 -14.87
C ILE A 293 -3.43 10.48 -15.86
N ILE A 294 -4.59 9.93 -15.58
CA ILE A 294 -5.78 9.97 -16.45
C ILE A 294 -6.68 11.12 -16.09
#